data_d573fb38a3331e9af1ad9532fdb09e78
#
_entry.id   d573fb38a3331e9af1ad9532fdb09e78
#
_cell.length_a   1.000
_cell.length_b   1.000
_cell.length_c   1.000
_cell.angle_alpha   90.00
_cell.angle_beta   90.00
_cell.angle_gamma   90.00
#
_symmetry.space_group_name_H-M   'P 1'
#
loop_
_entity.id
_entity.type
_entity.pdbx_description
1 polymer ?
#
loop_
_entity_poly.entity_id
_entity_poly.type
_entity_poly.pdbx_seq_one_letter_code
_entity_poly.pdbx_strand_id
1 'polypeptide(L)'
;MKTNLRIGEVLEEKGYVTAEQIRQALAYQKEHRDKRVGQILMELGFVTEEQVLEALASRLHLDIVDVAQIPVDLKAVGMIDRELAEKNLLLPVSVKDHNIILVTNDPLNYFALEEVRQQTGCQLKICLSEEAPLKKAVSYYYAEVNARKAAKQANVGFDTVGAVDELEIENLENADDEAPIVRLLNSLIERAIKTEASDIHIEPFEKETTVRMRIDGVVTEYVKIQKNIHGPLIARIKILANLDIAEKRIPQDGHFRVALDEGQVNIRVSVLPTVFGEKAVLRIMAGTAHMDHADHFGMDDYSYAQFAPLLNCPNGIIYITGPTGSGKSTTLYMVLDYLSGRQVNISTIEDPVEKNLPRVNQTQVNPTAGLTFDVGLRALMRQDPDIIMVGETRDGETAGTSVRAAITGHMVLSTLHTNDAVSSIVRLEDMGVETYLVANSIVGLVAQRLMRKVCPYCGQVVETTPQERLFLGEDVTTIRRGAGCPQCHHTGYKGRIAVHEVLAVDHAIRRMIIDHASVEEITHYAREHQKMRTLKESGQILVEEGLTTPEELMKISYE
;
A
#
# COMPACT_ATOMS: atom_id res chain seq x y z
N MET A 1 -23.02 -24.21 38.39
CA MET A 1 -21.71 -23.60 38.04
C MET A 1 -21.60 -22.25 38.70
N LYS A 2 -20.47 -21.92 39.34
CA LYS A 2 -20.31 -20.68 40.11
C LYS A 2 -20.28 -19.47 39.19
N THR A 3 -21.36 -18.74 39.07
CA THR A 3 -21.57 -17.56 38.21
C THR A 3 -20.95 -16.26 38.73
N ASN A 4 -20.02 -16.32 39.69
CA ASN A 4 -19.47 -15.13 40.35
C ASN A 4 -17.94 -15.08 40.48
N LEU A 5 -17.20 -15.82 39.63
CA LEU A 5 -15.73 -15.81 39.66
C LEU A 5 -15.22 -14.48 39.11
N ARG A 6 -14.19 -13.89 39.74
CA ARG A 6 -13.49 -12.72 39.22
C ARG A 6 -12.59 -13.16 38.03
N ILE A 7 -12.28 -12.24 37.12
CA ILE A 7 -11.50 -12.57 35.92
C ILE A 7 -10.15 -13.23 36.25
N GLY A 8 -9.49 -12.78 37.31
CA GLY A 8 -8.24 -13.40 37.79
C GLY A 8 -8.43 -14.86 38.19
N GLU A 9 -9.54 -15.21 38.83
CA GLU A 9 -9.85 -16.59 39.23
C GLU A 9 -10.13 -17.48 38.00
N VAL A 10 -10.76 -16.92 36.95
CA VAL A 10 -11.00 -17.65 35.70
C VAL A 10 -9.69 -17.89 34.94
N LEU A 11 -8.79 -16.91 34.91
CA LEU A 11 -7.47 -17.04 34.30
C LEU A 11 -6.60 -18.07 35.04
N GLU A 12 -6.70 -18.12 36.38
CA GLU A 12 -6.02 -19.13 37.22
C GLU A 12 -6.60 -20.54 37.01
N GLU A 13 -7.93 -20.66 36.94
CA GLU A 13 -8.64 -21.93 36.70
C GLU A 13 -8.29 -22.53 35.32
N LYS A 14 -8.08 -21.65 34.33
CA LYS A 14 -7.58 -22.03 32.98
C LYS A 14 -6.07 -22.30 32.92
N GLY A 15 -5.34 -22.01 34.00
CA GLY A 15 -3.90 -22.22 34.07
C GLY A 15 -3.04 -21.17 33.34
N TYR A 16 -3.61 -20.03 32.98
CA TYR A 16 -2.91 -18.94 32.29
C TYR A 16 -2.07 -18.10 33.23
N VAL A 17 -2.44 -18.00 34.51
CA VAL A 17 -1.72 -17.26 35.55
C VAL A 17 -1.68 -18.03 36.86
N THR A 18 -0.71 -17.69 37.70
CA THR A 18 -0.59 -18.21 39.06
C THR A 18 -1.20 -17.24 40.08
N ALA A 19 -1.58 -17.73 41.28
CA ALA A 19 -2.06 -16.89 42.37
C ALA A 19 -1.08 -15.76 42.75
N GLU A 20 0.23 -15.99 42.57
CA GLU A 20 1.27 -14.99 42.84
C GLU A 20 1.22 -13.84 41.82
N GLN A 21 1.09 -14.15 40.52
CA GLN A 21 0.95 -13.16 39.45
C GLN A 21 -0.32 -12.32 39.60
N ILE A 22 -1.42 -12.94 40.02
CA ILE A 22 -2.67 -12.21 40.34
C ILE A 22 -2.44 -11.23 41.50
N ARG A 23 -1.73 -11.65 42.56
CA ARG A 23 -1.39 -10.77 43.69
C ARG A 23 -0.54 -9.58 43.24
N GLN A 24 0.44 -9.80 42.40
CA GLN A 24 1.27 -8.74 41.83
C GLN A 24 0.43 -7.75 41.00
N ALA A 25 -0.44 -8.24 40.15
CA ALA A 25 -1.33 -7.40 39.35
C ALA A 25 -2.31 -6.58 40.22
N LEU A 26 -2.86 -7.18 41.27
CA LEU A 26 -3.74 -6.49 42.22
C LEU A 26 -2.98 -5.45 43.08
N ALA A 27 -1.71 -5.69 43.39
CA ALA A 27 -0.85 -4.71 44.06
C ALA A 27 -0.60 -3.50 43.14
N TYR A 28 -0.26 -3.75 41.88
CA TYR A 28 -0.05 -2.72 40.86
C TYR A 28 -1.33 -1.90 40.58
N GLN A 29 -2.49 -2.55 40.60
CA GLN A 29 -3.79 -1.88 40.41
C GLN A 29 -4.10 -0.83 41.49
N LYS A 30 -3.59 -0.99 42.73
CA LYS A 30 -3.81 -0.01 43.80
C LYS A 30 -3.20 1.35 43.47
N GLU A 31 -2.09 1.33 42.72
CA GLU A 31 -1.39 2.54 42.25
C GLU A 31 -1.94 3.06 40.91
N HIS A 32 -2.55 2.17 40.10
CA HIS A 32 -3.11 2.47 38.79
C HIS A 32 -4.61 2.10 38.74
N ARG A 33 -5.43 2.86 39.47
CA ARG A 33 -6.88 2.58 39.66
C ARG A 33 -7.73 2.71 38.40
N ASP A 34 -7.23 3.35 37.39
CA ASP A 34 -7.83 3.53 36.06
C ASP A 34 -7.75 2.27 35.19
N LYS A 35 -6.84 1.33 35.51
CA LYS A 35 -6.64 0.11 34.73
C LYS A 35 -7.34 -1.11 35.34
N ARG A 36 -7.80 -1.99 34.46
CA ARG A 36 -8.43 -3.26 34.86
C ARG A 36 -7.36 -4.34 35.05
N VAL A 37 -7.64 -5.33 35.91
CA VAL A 37 -6.71 -6.42 36.23
C VAL A 37 -6.24 -7.17 34.99
N GLY A 38 -7.12 -7.43 34.01
CA GLY A 38 -6.76 -8.07 32.74
C GLY A 38 -5.74 -7.26 31.93
N GLN A 39 -5.92 -5.94 31.85
CA GLN A 39 -4.97 -5.03 31.18
C GLN A 39 -3.61 -5.02 31.88
N ILE A 40 -3.60 -4.97 33.19
CA ILE A 40 -2.37 -5.01 33.99
C ILE A 40 -1.62 -6.33 33.79
N LEU A 41 -2.34 -7.46 33.78
CA LEU A 41 -1.73 -8.78 33.53
C LEU A 41 -1.09 -8.85 32.14
N MET A 42 -1.69 -8.22 31.11
CA MET A 42 -1.10 -8.10 29.77
C MET A 42 0.14 -7.19 29.76
N GLU A 43 0.07 -6.02 30.42
CA GLU A 43 1.22 -5.09 30.52
C GLU A 43 2.41 -5.71 31.25
N LEU A 44 2.15 -6.55 32.28
CA LEU A 44 3.18 -7.30 32.98
C LEU A 44 3.68 -8.53 32.20
N GLY A 45 3.12 -8.80 31.03
CA GLY A 45 3.51 -9.93 30.18
C GLY A 45 3.12 -11.31 30.74
N PHE A 46 2.16 -11.39 31.67
CA PHE A 46 1.72 -12.64 32.26
C PHE A 46 0.69 -13.39 31.43
N VAL A 47 -0.09 -12.66 30.62
CA VAL A 47 -1.11 -13.20 29.71
C VAL A 47 -1.11 -12.49 28.37
N THR A 48 -1.61 -13.16 27.34
CA THR A 48 -1.90 -12.56 26.03
C THR A 48 -3.31 -11.98 26.00
N GLU A 49 -3.60 -11.11 25.03
CA GLU A 49 -4.93 -10.58 24.79
C GLU A 49 -5.95 -11.70 24.53
N GLU A 50 -5.59 -12.68 23.71
CA GLU A 50 -6.42 -13.85 23.41
C GLU A 50 -6.84 -14.60 24.68
N GLN A 51 -5.91 -14.82 25.63
CA GLN A 51 -6.18 -15.49 26.89
C GLN A 51 -7.15 -14.67 27.77
N VAL A 52 -7.04 -13.33 27.77
CA VAL A 52 -7.97 -12.45 28.51
C VAL A 52 -9.34 -12.48 27.87
N LEU A 53 -9.44 -12.44 26.53
CA LEU A 53 -10.71 -12.54 25.81
C LEU A 53 -11.40 -13.88 26.05
N GLU A 54 -10.67 -14.99 26.03
CA GLU A 54 -11.20 -16.32 26.36
C GLU A 54 -11.75 -16.41 27.80
N ALA A 55 -11.05 -15.79 28.74
CA ALA A 55 -11.52 -15.75 30.12
C ALA A 55 -12.81 -14.90 30.28
N LEU A 56 -12.89 -13.77 29.56
CA LEU A 56 -14.10 -12.92 29.51
C LEU A 56 -15.26 -13.64 28.83
N ALA A 57 -15.01 -14.28 27.68
CA ALA A 57 -15.99 -15.05 26.95
C ALA A 57 -16.58 -16.17 27.80
N SER A 58 -15.72 -16.95 28.46
CA SER A 58 -16.13 -18.04 29.36
C SER A 58 -16.98 -17.53 30.54
N ARG A 59 -16.57 -16.38 31.15
CA ARG A 59 -17.26 -15.78 32.29
C ARG A 59 -18.62 -15.22 31.96
N LEU A 60 -18.73 -14.54 30.80
CA LEU A 60 -19.92 -13.80 30.40
C LEU A 60 -20.81 -14.58 29.41
N HIS A 61 -20.40 -15.79 29.04
CA HIS A 61 -21.06 -16.62 28.03
C HIS A 61 -21.21 -15.91 26.68
N LEU A 62 -20.12 -15.24 26.24
CA LEU A 62 -20.05 -14.52 24.98
C LEU A 62 -19.28 -15.31 23.93
N ASP A 63 -19.63 -15.12 22.68
CA ASP A 63 -18.89 -15.69 21.54
C ASP A 63 -17.69 -14.82 21.21
N ILE A 64 -16.54 -15.43 20.90
CA ILE A 64 -15.39 -14.75 20.30
C ILE A 64 -15.52 -14.90 18.79
N VAL A 65 -15.36 -13.80 18.07
CA VAL A 65 -15.50 -13.76 16.61
C VAL A 65 -14.28 -13.11 15.98
N ASP A 66 -13.87 -13.64 14.85
CA ASP A 66 -12.90 -12.98 13.99
C ASP A 66 -13.63 -11.99 13.09
N VAL A 67 -13.49 -10.69 13.38
CA VAL A 67 -14.12 -9.61 12.59
C VAL A 67 -13.68 -9.61 11.11
N ALA A 68 -12.57 -10.28 10.80
CA ALA A 68 -12.08 -10.42 9.44
C ALA A 68 -12.93 -11.40 8.60
N GLN A 69 -13.58 -12.36 9.25
CA GLN A 69 -14.30 -13.45 8.57
C GLN A 69 -15.82 -13.28 8.58
N ILE A 70 -16.36 -12.43 9.46
CA ILE A 70 -17.81 -12.25 9.55
C ILE A 70 -18.31 -11.20 8.54
N PRO A 71 -19.47 -11.45 7.89
CA PRO A 71 -20.09 -10.46 7.03
C PRO A 71 -20.66 -9.30 7.89
N VAL A 72 -20.37 -8.07 7.51
CA VAL A 72 -20.85 -6.86 8.20
C VAL A 72 -21.88 -6.14 7.34
N ASP A 73 -23.07 -5.92 7.88
CA ASP A 73 -24.12 -5.14 7.22
C ASP A 73 -23.88 -3.64 7.46
N LEU A 74 -23.62 -2.90 6.38
CA LEU A 74 -23.41 -1.45 6.44
C LEU A 74 -24.62 -0.69 6.99
N LYS A 75 -25.83 -1.26 6.91
CA LYS A 75 -27.01 -0.66 7.54
C LYS A 75 -26.88 -0.70 9.06
N ALA A 76 -26.41 -1.82 9.61
CA ALA A 76 -26.19 -1.94 11.05
C ALA A 76 -25.11 -0.96 11.53
N VAL A 77 -23.99 -0.86 10.78
CA VAL A 77 -22.92 0.12 11.07
C VAL A 77 -23.46 1.55 11.09
N GLY A 78 -24.32 1.89 10.13
CA GLY A 78 -24.91 3.22 10.02
C GLY A 78 -25.93 3.61 11.10
N MET A 79 -26.30 2.68 12.01
CA MET A 79 -27.24 2.91 13.12
C MET A 79 -26.57 3.49 14.38
N ILE A 80 -25.26 3.35 14.49
CA ILE A 80 -24.49 3.86 15.64
C ILE A 80 -23.63 5.02 15.15
N ASP A 81 -23.48 6.04 15.98
CA ASP A 81 -22.66 7.18 15.67
C ASP A 81 -21.17 6.79 15.61
N ARG A 82 -20.45 7.38 14.64
CA ARG A 82 -19.04 7.09 14.38
C ARG A 82 -18.16 7.38 15.60
N GLU A 83 -18.37 8.54 16.23
CA GLU A 83 -17.57 8.97 17.37
C GLU A 83 -17.69 8.00 18.55
N LEU A 84 -18.92 7.54 18.85
CA LEU A 84 -19.17 6.54 19.86
C LEU A 84 -18.47 5.21 19.54
N ALA A 85 -18.56 4.78 18.29
CA ALA A 85 -17.99 3.51 17.83
C ALA A 85 -16.46 3.51 17.82
N GLU A 86 -15.83 4.56 17.31
CA GLU A 86 -14.37 4.67 17.26
C GLU A 86 -13.75 4.82 18.65
N LYS A 87 -14.38 5.63 19.52
CA LYS A 87 -13.91 5.85 20.89
C LYS A 87 -13.97 4.59 21.76
N ASN A 88 -14.99 3.75 21.58
CA ASN A 88 -15.24 2.59 22.43
C ASN A 88 -15.02 1.24 21.70
N LEU A 89 -14.45 1.24 20.51
CA LEU A 89 -14.22 0.06 19.67
C LEU A 89 -15.46 -0.84 19.56
N LEU A 90 -16.54 -0.27 19.01
CA LEU A 90 -17.83 -0.94 18.82
C LEU A 90 -18.11 -1.14 17.34
N LEU A 91 -18.28 -2.39 16.91
CA LEU A 91 -18.64 -2.72 15.53
C LEU A 91 -20.01 -3.40 15.47
N PRO A 92 -21.06 -2.69 15.00
CA PRO A 92 -22.32 -3.33 14.68
C PRO A 92 -22.17 -4.20 13.42
N VAL A 93 -22.47 -5.48 13.54
CA VAL A 93 -22.25 -6.45 12.45
C VAL A 93 -23.52 -6.71 11.66
N SER A 94 -24.62 -6.90 12.36
CA SER A 94 -25.91 -7.15 11.71
C SER A 94 -27.06 -6.72 12.60
N VAL A 95 -28.19 -6.41 11.97
CA VAL A 95 -29.44 -6.12 12.67
C VAL A 95 -30.55 -7.00 12.13
N LYS A 96 -31.27 -7.69 13.01
CA LYS A 96 -32.40 -8.53 12.64
C LYS A 96 -33.39 -8.58 13.81
N ASP A 97 -34.68 -8.38 13.51
CA ASP A 97 -35.79 -8.48 14.48
C ASP A 97 -35.54 -7.72 15.79
N HIS A 98 -35.13 -6.44 15.71
CA HIS A 98 -34.74 -5.58 16.84
C HIS A 98 -33.57 -6.11 17.68
N ASN A 99 -32.77 -7.06 17.17
CA ASN A 99 -31.54 -7.50 17.78
C ASN A 99 -30.37 -7.02 16.91
N ILE A 100 -29.36 -6.42 17.53
CA ILE A 100 -28.12 -6.02 16.88
C ILE A 100 -26.98 -6.87 17.43
N ILE A 101 -26.20 -7.46 16.53
CA ILE A 101 -24.94 -8.11 16.91
C ILE A 101 -23.86 -7.04 16.96
N LEU A 102 -23.29 -6.85 18.14
CA LEU A 102 -22.26 -5.84 18.41
C LEU A 102 -20.96 -6.53 18.81
N VAL A 103 -19.89 -6.26 18.10
CA VAL A 103 -18.55 -6.76 18.44
C VAL A 103 -17.79 -5.68 19.19
N THR A 104 -17.15 -6.04 20.29
CA THR A 104 -16.31 -5.16 21.11
C THR A 104 -15.15 -5.94 21.73
N ASN A 105 -14.09 -5.24 22.14
CA ASN A 105 -13.03 -5.81 22.95
C ASN A 105 -13.30 -5.63 24.45
N ASP A 106 -14.25 -4.74 24.83
CA ASP A 106 -14.59 -4.42 26.21
C ASP A 106 -16.09 -4.59 26.51
N PRO A 107 -16.53 -5.81 26.86
CA PRO A 107 -17.94 -6.09 27.15
C PRO A 107 -18.42 -5.49 28.50
N LEU A 108 -17.51 -4.91 29.29
CA LEU A 108 -17.81 -4.32 30.58
C LEU A 108 -17.94 -2.78 30.51
N ASN A 109 -17.86 -2.19 29.33
CA ASN A 109 -18.16 -0.77 29.12
C ASN A 109 -19.67 -0.55 29.01
N TYR A 110 -20.37 -0.68 30.16
CA TYR A 110 -21.84 -0.57 30.22
C TYR A 110 -22.38 0.78 29.73
N PHE A 111 -21.64 1.87 29.91
CA PHE A 111 -22.07 3.19 29.45
C PHE A 111 -22.15 3.23 27.90
N ALA A 112 -21.12 2.79 27.22
CA ALA A 112 -21.13 2.77 25.76
C ALA A 112 -22.18 1.79 25.21
N LEU A 113 -22.37 0.63 25.85
CA LEU A 113 -23.38 -0.35 25.46
C LEU A 113 -24.80 0.17 25.64
N GLU A 114 -25.08 0.93 26.74
CA GLU A 114 -26.36 1.54 26.98
C GLU A 114 -26.66 2.67 26.00
N GLU A 115 -25.65 3.47 25.65
CA GLU A 115 -25.76 4.50 24.61
C GLU A 115 -26.10 3.89 23.25
N VAL A 116 -25.49 2.77 22.89
CA VAL A 116 -25.84 2.00 21.66
C VAL A 116 -27.31 1.55 21.71
N ARG A 117 -27.82 1.07 22.88
CA ARG A 117 -29.22 0.69 23.02
C ARG A 117 -30.15 1.88 22.82
N GLN A 118 -29.80 3.04 23.38
CA GLN A 118 -30.59 4.26 23.23
C GLN A 118 -30.62 4.75 21.79
N GLN A 119 -29.48 4.75 21.09
CA GLN A 119 -29.41 5.17 19.67
C GLN A 119 -30.18 4.23 18.75
N THR A 120 -30.08 2.91 18.96
CA THR A 120 -30.62 1.92 18.03
C THR A 120 -32.02 1.41 18.38
N GLY A 121 -32.44 1.51 19.65
CA GLY A 121 -33.67 0.88 20.15
C GLY A 121 -33.64 -0.65 20.10
N CYS A 122 -32.50 -1.26 19.91
CA CYS A 122 -32.33 -2.70 19.72
C CYS A 122 -31.80 -3.39 20.99
N GLN A 123 -32.07 -4.68 21.10
CA GLN A 123 -31.37 -5.54 22.05
C GLN A 123 -29.99 -5.88 21.52
N LEU A 124 -28.97 -5.90 22.41
CA LEU A 124 -27.60 -6.17 22.02
C LEU A 124 -27.25 -7.63 22.26
N LYS A 125 -26.82 -8.31 21.20
CA LYS A 125 -26.06 -9.56 21.29
C LYS A 125 -24.58 -9.20 21.16
N ILE A 126 -23.83 -9.32 22.28
CA ILE A 126 -22.42 -8.93 22.33
C ILE A 126 -21.56 -10.12 21.90
N CYS A 127 -20.58 -9.86 21.03
CA CYS A 127 -19.49 -10.76 20.70
C CYS A 127 -18.16 -10.06 21.00
N LEU A 128 -17.11 -10.85 21.20
CA LEU A 128 -15.77 -10.35 21.50
C LEU A 128 -14.83 -10.50 20.32
N SER A 129 -13.90 -9.57 20.18
CA SER A 129 -12.78 -9.66 19.24
C SER A 129 -11.56 -8.94 19.81
N GLU A 130 -10.39 -9.29 19.28
CA GLU A 130 -9.11 -8.62 19.60
C GLU A 130 -9.15 -7.15 19.19
N GLU A 131 -8.41 -6.31 19.92
CA GLU A 131 -8.40 -4.85 19.74
C GLU A 131 -7.90 -4.42 18.36
N ALA A 132 -6.75 -4.92 17.93
CA ALA A 132 -6.12 -4.46 16.70
C ALA A 132 -6.94 -4.79 15.43
N PRO A 133 -7.47 -6.01 15.21
CA PRO A 133 -8.39 -6.31 14.11
C PRO A 133 -9.69 -5.52 14.19
N LEU A 134 -10.26 -5.36 15.41
CA LEU A 134 -11.50 -4.64 15.62
C LEU A 134 -11.35 -3.15 15.30
N LYS A 135 -10.28 -2.50 15.74
CA LYS A 135 -9.98 -1.10 15.44
C LYS A 135 -9.90 -0.85 13.94
N LYS A 136 -9.20 -1.72 13.22
CA LYS A 136 -9.13 -1.65 11.74
C LYS A 136 -10.51 -1.82 11.11
N ALA A 137 -11.31 -2.78 11.58
CA ALA A 137 -12.65 -3.02 11.05
C ALA A 137 -13.61 -1.85 11.32
N VAL A 138 -13.62 -1.28 12.52
CA VAL A 138 -14.43 -0.10 12.86
C VAL A 138 -14.08 1.05 11.92
N SER A 139 -12.81 1.43 11.84
CA SER A 139 -12.35 2.52 10.96
C SER A 139 -12.72 2.27 9.49
N TYR A 140 -12.55 1.05 9.01
CA TYR A 140 -12.89 0.65 7.65
C TYR A 140 -14.39 0.78 7.33
N TYR A 141 -15.27 0.18 8.16
CA TYR A 141 -16.70 0.15 7.87
C TYR A 141 -17.37 1.51 8.05
N TYR A 142 -16.90 2.33 8.99
CA TYR A 142 -17.41 3.71 9.14
C TYR A 142 -16.97 4.63 8.00
N ALA A 143 -15.75 4.48 7.47
CA ALA A 143 -15.35 5.20 6.25
C ALA A 143 -16.22 4.80 5.06
N GLU A 144 -16.54 3.51 4.91
CA GLU A 144 -17.45 3.01 3.87
C GLU A 144 -18.86 3.59 3.99
N VAL A 145 -19.43 3.57 5.19
CA VAL A 145 -20.77 4.13 5.44
C VAL A 145 -20.79 5.63 5.15
N ASN A 146 -19.77 6.37 5.60
CA ASN A 146 -19.68 7.81 5.37
C ASN A 146 -19.56 8.15 3.89
N ALA A 147 -18.71 7.45 3.15
CA ALA A 147 -18.55 7.71 1.72
C ALA A 147 -19.83 7.41 0.93
N ARG A 148 -20.56 6.32 1.27
CA ARG A 148 -21.86 6.02 0.65
C ARG A 148 -22.94 7.01 1.05
N LYS A 149 -22.97 7.47 2.33
CA LYS A 149 -23.88 8.52 2.77
C LYS A 149 -23.60 9.84 2.06
N ALA A 150 -22.34 10.26 1.96
CA ALA A 150 -21.93 11.47 1.26
C ALA A 150 -22.30 11.43 -0.23
N ALA A 151 -22.05 10.32 -0.92
CA ALA A 151 -22.46 10.14 -2.32
C ALA A 151 -23.99 10.21 -2.49
N LYS A 152 -24.75 9.58 -1.57
CA LYS A 152 -26.21 9.63 -1.59
C LYS A 152 -26.75 11.04 -1.29
N GLN A 153 -26.17 11.74 -0.32
CA GLN A 153 -26.56 13.11 0.03
C GLN A 153 -26.23 14.09 -1.11
N ALA A 154 -25.07 13.94 -1.75
CA ALA A 154 -24.74 14.72 -2.93
C ALA A 154 -25.78 14.50 -4.04
N ASN A 155 -26.13 13.24 -4.34
CA ASN A 155 -27.16 12.93 -5.35
C ASN A 155 -28.53 13.56 -5.00
N VAL A 156 -28.98 13.52 -3.75
CA VAL A 156 -30.29 14.09 -3.33
C VAL A 156 -30.25 15.62 -3.24
N GLY A 157 -29.12 16.18 -2.76
CA GLY A 157 -28.99 17.65 -2.60
C GLY A 157 -29.04 18.41 -3.91
N PHE A 158 -28.61 17.79 -5.01
CA PHE A 158 -28.62 18.40 -6.36
C PHE A 158 -29.91 18.16 -7.15
N ASP A 159 -30.79 17.23 -6.75
CA ASP A 159 -32.11 17.08 -7.36
C ASP A 159 -33.07 18.25 -7.03
N THR A 160 -32.78 19.01 -5.97
CA THR A 160 -33.59 20.16 -5.53
C THR A 160 -33.11 21.51 -6.04
N VAL A 161 -31.91 21.58 -6.59
CA VAL A 161 -31.30 22.79 -7.17
C VAL A 161 -31.14 22.55 -8.67
N GLY A 162 -31.89 23.25 -9.50
CA GLY A 162 -31.73 23.23 -10.96
C GLY A 162 -30.31 23.61 -11.37
N ALA A 163 -29.95 23.39 -12.63
CA ALA A 163 -28.60 23.53 -13.20
C ALA A 163 -27.77 24.62 -12.49
N VAL A 164 -26.64 24.19 -11.93
CA VAL A 164 -25.73 25.05 -11.16
C VAL A 164 -25.20 26.14 -12.08
N ASP A 165 -25.60 27.38 -11.85
CA ASP A 165 -25.09 28.55 -12.56
C ASP A 165 -23.62 28.82 -12.18
N GLU A 166 -22.86 29.45 -13.07
CA GLU A 166 -21.43 29.81 -12.85
C GLU A 166 -21.18 30.59 -11.54
N LEU A 167 -22.21 31.25 -10.99
CA LEU A 167 -22.17 31.95 -9.70
C LEU A 167 -22.02 31.06 -8.46
N GLU A 168 -22.32 29.75 -8.53
CA GLU A 168 -22.13 28.82 -7.40
C GLU A 168 -20.69 28.29 -7.33
N ILE A 169 -19.90 28.40 -8.39
CA ILE A 169 -18.51 27.98 -8.42
C ILE A 169 -17.64 28.91 -7.56
N GLU A 170 -17.93 30.24 -7.55
CA GLU A 170 -17.22 31.20 -6.68
C GLU A 170 -17.44 30.91 -5.19
N ASN A 171 -18.57 30.31 -4.81
CA ASN A 171 -18.84 29.96 -3.42
C ASN A 171 -18.08 28.70 -2.96
N LEU A 172 -17.53 27.89 -3.87
CA LEU A 172 -16.75 26.69 -3.51
C LEU A 172 -15.34 27.02 -3.00
N GLU A 173 -14.80 28.21 -3.28
CA GLU A 173 -13.50 28.65 -2.74
C GLU A 173 -13.59 28.90 -1.22
N ASN A 174 -14.74 29.35 -0.73
CA ASN A 174 -15.00 29.64 0.68
C ASN A 174 -16.03 28.66 1.31
N ALA A 175 -16.29 27.52 0.65
CA ALA A 175 -17.24 26.56 1.16
C ALA A 175 -16.75 25.95 2.47
N ASP A 176 -17.55 26.12 3.52
CA ASP A 176 -17.37 25.40 4.79
C ASP A 176 -17.30 23.88 4.54
N ASP A 177 -16.59 23.14 5.42
CA ASP A 177 -16.45 21.67 5.36
C ASP A 177 -17.80 20.92 5.32
N GLU A 178 -18.89 21.61 5.54
CA GLU A 178 -20.25 21.08 5.50
C GLU A 178 -20.87 20.98 4.10
N ALA A 179 -20.30 21.60 3.07
CA ALA A 179 -20.85 21.51 1.72
C ALA A 179 -20.85 20.06 1.19
N PRO A 180 -21.95 19.58 0.55
CA PRO A 180 -22.08 18.18 0.13
C PRO A 180 -20.93 17.68 -0.77
N ILE A 181 -20.41 18.53 -1.64
CA ILE A 181 -19.29 18.20 -2.56
C ILE A 181 -17.98 18.06 -1.79
N VAL A 182 -17.74 18.92 -0.80
CA VAL A 182 -16.54 18.87 0.03
C VAL A 182 -16.55 17.58 0.84
N ARG A 183 -17.69 17.26 1.48
CA ARG A 183 -17.87 16.01 2.23
C ARG A 183 -17.69 14.78 1.33
N LEU A 184 -18.21 14.81 0.11
CA LEU A 184 -18.03 13.72 -0.85
C LEU A 184 -16.55 13.51 -1.17
N LEU A 185 -15.83 14.56 -1.56
CA LEU A 185 -14.41 14.46 -1.90
C LEU A 185 -13.57 13.98 -0.73
N ASN A 186 -13.77 14.56 0.46
CA ASN A 186 -13.05 14.17 1.69
C ASN A 186 -13.31 12.70 2.03
N SER A 187 -14.55 12.24 1.92
CA SER A 187 -14.89 10.85 2.20
C SER A 187 -14.30 9.87 1.17
N LEU A 188 -14.19 10.27 -0.10
CA LEU A 188 -13.51 9.46 -1.12
C LEU A 188 -12.01 9.34 -0.84
N ILE A 189 -11.37 10.44 -0.45
CA ILE A 189 -9.94 10.46 -0.10
C ILE A 189 -9.69 9.62 1.17
N GLU A 190 -10.48 9.84 2.22
CA GLU A 190 -10.38 9.06 3.47
C GLU A 190 -10.54 7.55 3.19
N ARG A 191 -11.54 7.21 2.38
CA ARG A 191 -11.77 5.82 1.98
C ARG A 191 -10.58 5.23 1.24
N ALA A 192 -10.05 5.96 0.26
CA ALA A 192 -8.92 5.49 -0.55
C ALA A 192 -7.67 5.26 0.32
N ILE A 193 -7.41 6.14 1.29
CA ILE A 193 -6.29 5.97 2.23
C ILE A 193 -6.49 4.74 3.11
N LYS A 194 -7.68 4.54 3.69
CA LYS A 194 -7.99 3.39 4.54
C LYS A 194 -7.99 2.05 3.81
N THR A 195 -8.21 2.07 2.49
CA THR A 195 -8.14 0.86 1.65
C THR A 195 -6.78 0.68 0.99
N GLU A 196 -5.81 1.54 1.31
CA GLU A 196 -4.47 1.55 0.71
C GLU A 196 -4.53 1.65 -0.83
N ALA A 197 -5.53 2.36 -1.35
CA ALA A 197 -5.65 2.63 -2.78
C ALA A 197 -4.52 3.55 -3.24
N SER A 198 -3.92 3.24 -4.38
CA SER A 198 -2.89 4.09 -5.00
C SER A 198 -3.46 5.27 -5.77
N ASP A 199 -4.61 5.08 -6.41
CA ASP A 199 -5.23 6.09 -7.27
C ASP A 199 -6.76 6.10 -7.10
N ILE A 200 -7.36 7.31 -7.18
CA ILE A 200 -8.79 7.53 -7.32
C ILE A 200 -9.03 8.07 -8.73
N HIS A 201 -9.86 7.40 -9.50
CA HIS A 201 -10.27 7.81 -10.84
C HIS A 201 -11.70 8.35 -10.78
N ILE A 202 -11.93 9.59 -11.21
CA ILE A 202 -13.24 10.22 -11.33
C ILE A 202 -13.51 10.40 -12.82
N GLU A 203 -14.38 9.57 -13.37
CA GLU A 203 -14.54 9.39 -14.81
C GLU A 203 -15.96 9.73 -15.25
N PRO A 204 -16.11 10.76 -16.10
CA PRO A 204 -17.40 11.13 -16.64
C PRO A 204 -17.79 10.19 -17.80
N PHE A 205 -19.02 9.70 -17.75
CA PHE A 205 -19.67 8.98 -18.84
C PHE A 205 -20.92 9.73 -19.31
N GLU A 206 -21.61 9.18 -20.28
CA GLU A 206 -22.77 9.85 -20.89
C GLU A 206 -23.86 10.20 -19.86
N LYS A 207 -24.21 9.26 -18.99
CA LYS A 207 -25.34 9.38 -18.04
C LYS A 207 -24.92 9.60 -16.60
N GLU A 208 -23.72 9.19 -16.21
CA GLU A 208 -23.25 9.17 -14.82
C GLU A 208 -21.76 9.45 -14.76
N THR A 209 -21.26 9.72 -13.57
CA THR A 209 -19.82 9.73 -13.27
C THR A 209 -19.49 8.53 -12.41
N THR A 210 -18.49 7.76 -12.82
CA THR A 210 -18.02 6.58 -12.08
C THR A 210 -16.74 6.93 -11.34
N VAL A 211 -16.73 6.67 -10.03
CA VAL A 211 -15.52 6.72 -9.21
C VAL A 211 -14.96 5.31 -9.10
N ARG A 212 -13.70 5.14 -9.50
CA ARG A 212 -12.97 3.87 -9.38
C ARG A 212 -11.73 4.08 -8.52
N MET A 213 -11.32 3.06 -7.80
CA MET A 213 -10.11 3.07 -6.97
C MET A 213 -9.17 1.96 -7.44
N ARG A 214 -7.87 2.26 -7.47
CA ARG A 214 -6.83 1.25 -7.73
C ARG A 214 -6.32 0.73 -6.39
N ILE A 215 -6.63 -0.53 -6.08
CA ILE A 215 -6.21 -1.22 -4.86
C ILE A 215 -5.36 -2.42 -5.26
N ASP A 216 -4.17 -2.58 -4.70
CA ASP A 216 -3.21 -3.63 -5.04
C ASP A 216 -2.97 -3.79 -6.56
N GLY A 217 -2.93 -2.65 -7.28
CA GLY A 217 -2.72 -2.61 -8.74
C GLY A 217 -3.97 -2.82 -9.58
N VAL A 218 -5.09 -3.26 -9.01
CA VAL A 218 -6.36 -3.53 -9.73
C VAL A 218 -7.32 -2.35 -9.58
N VAL A 219 -7.88 -1.89 -10.70
CA VAL A 219 -8.91 -0.83 -10.72
C VAL A 219 -10.28 -1.46 -10.51
N THR A 220 -10.97 -1.05 -9.44
CA THR A 220 -12.32 -1.50 -9.09
C THR A 220 -13.29 -0.34 -9.08
N GLU A 221 -14.52 -0.57 -9.56
CA GLU A 221 -15.60 0.41 -9.43
C GLU A 221 -15.99 0.54 -7.95
N TYR A 222 -16.07 1.79 -7.48
CA TYR A 222 -16.41 2.07 -6.10
C TYR A 222 -17.82 2.64 -5.95
N VAL A 223 -18.13 3.73 -6.62
CA VAL A 223 -19.44 4.38 -6.55
C VAL A 223 -19.75 5.13 -7.84
N LYS A 224 -21.04 5.19 -8.18
CA LYS A 224 -21.60 6.01 -9.27
C LYS A 224 -22.31 7.22 -8.69
N ILE A 225 -22.05 8.37 -9.25
CA ILE A 225 -22.67 9.65 -8.88
C ILE A 225 -23.36 10.27 -10.08
N GLN A 226 -24.36 11.10 -9.84
CA GLN A 226 -25.12 11.78 -10.89
C GLN A 226 -24.22 12.72 -11.71
N LYS A 227 -24.56 12.88 -12.99
CA LYS A 227 -23.80 13.70 -13.93
C LYS A 227 -23.67 15.16 -13.51
N ASN A 228 -24.70 15.74 -12.90
CA ASN A 228 -24.74 17.12 -12.42
C ASN A 228 -23.73 17.41 -11.29
N ILE A 229 -23.30 16.40 -10.55
CA ILE A 229 -22.31 16.52 -9.46
C ILE A 229 -20.88 16.57 -10.02
N HIS A 230 -20.67 16.06 -11.24
CA HIS A 230 -19.34 15.93 -11.84
C HIS A 230 -18.59 17.27 -11.92
N GLY A 231 -19.22 18.27 -12.52
CA GLY A 231 -18.60 19.59 -12.70
C GLY A 231 -18.15 20.25 -11.40
N PRO A 232 -19.04 20.38 -10.40
CA PRO A 232 -18.67 20.88 -9.07
C PRO A 232 -17.57 20.05 -8.37
N LEU A 233 -17.56 18.73 -8.53
CA LEU A 233 -16.52 17.86 -7.93
C LEU A 233 -15.14 18.13 -8.59
N ILE A 234 -15.08 18.23 -9.93
CA ILE A 234 -13.84 18.58 -10.64
C ILE A 234 -13.37 19.98 -10.27
N ALA A 235 -14.29 20.98 -10.20
CA ALA A 235 -13.95 22.32 -9.78
C ALA A 235 -13.31 22.34 -8.38
N ARG A 236 -13.89 21.62 -7.42
CA ARG A 236 -13.29 21.50 -6.06
C ARG A 236 -11.90 20.86 -6.06
N ILE A 237 -11.69 19.83 -6.88
CA ILE A 237 -10.38 19.20 -7.04
C ILE A 237 -9.37 20.19 -7.61
N LYS A 238 -9.75 20.96 -8.63
CA LYS A 238 -8.90 22.00 -9.23
C LYS A 238 -8.52 23.09 -8.23
N ILE A 239 -9.47 23.56 -7.42
CA ILE A 239 -9.21 24.53 -6.33
C ILE A 239 -8.15 23.99 -5.39
N LEU A 240 -8.32 22.78 -4.87
CA LEU A 240 -7.36 22.17 -3.93
C LEU A 240 -5.97 21.99 -4.53
N ALA A 241 -5.92 21.65 -5.83
CA ALA A 241 -4.66 21.41 -6.54
C ALA A 241 -4.05 22.69 -7.16
N ASN A 242 -4.66 23.86 -6.91
CA ASN A 242 -4.25 25.17 -7.47
C ASN A 242 -4.20 25.17 -9.01
N LEU A 243 -5.22 24.56 -9.64
CA LEU A 243 -5.41 24.49 -11.09
C LEU A 243 -6.43 25.53 -11.57
N ASP A 244 -6.38 25.88 -12.84
CA ASP A 244 -7.33 26.81 -13.47
C ASP A 244 -8.71 26.15 -13.66
N ILE A 245 -9.73 26.67 -12.97
CA ILE A 245 -11.11 26.16 -13.02
C ILE A 245 -11.78 26.51 -14.35
N ALA A 246 -11.44 27.65 -14.92
CA ALA A 246 -12.05 28.15 -16.16
C ALA A 246 -11.53 27.40 -17.39
N GLU A 247 -10.29 26.95 -17.38
CA GLU A 247 -9.71 26.19 -18.49
C GLU A 247 -10.11 24.70 -18.41
N LYS A 248 -10.86 24.23 -19.43
CA LYS A 248 -11.41 22.86 -19.51
C LYS A 248 -10.98 22.11 -20.78
N ARG A 249 -10.11 22.71 -21.60
CA ARG A 249 -9.77 22.22 -22.96
C ARG A 249 -8.39 21.57 -23.04
N ILE A 250 -7.54 21.81 -22.05
CA ILE A 250 -6.16 21.27 -21.98
C ILE A 250 -5.94 20.48 -20.70
N PRO A 251 -5.01 19.50 -20.69
CA PRO A 251 -4.62 18.80 -19.47
C PRO A 251 -4.02 19.74 -18.45
N GLN A 252 -4.26 19.45 -17.18
CA GLN A 252 -3.69 20.19 -16.05
C GLN A 252 -3.21 19.22 -14.98
N ASP A 253 -2.01 19.46 -14.43
CA ASP A 253 -1.43 18.68 -13.37
C ASP A 253 -1.13 19.57 -12.16
N GLY A 254 -1.39 19.05 -10.97
CA GLY A 254 -1.17 19.77 -9.71
C GLY A 254 -1.06 18.82 -8.53
N HIS A 255 -1.03 19.38 -7.34
CA HIS A 255 -0.97 18.59 -6.12
C HIS A 255 -1.54 19.36 -4.94
N PHE A 256 -1.98 18.63 -3.91
CA PHE A 256 -2.38 19.21 -2.63
C PHE A 256 -2.06 18.24 -1.49
N ARG A 257 -2.17 18.72 -0.24
CA ARG A 257 -1.93 17.92 0.96
C ARG A 257 -3.20 17.81 1.78
N VAL A 258 -3.42 16.62 2.32
CA VAL A 258 -4.52 16.36 3.26
C VAL A 258 -3.91 15.99 4.61
N ALA A 259 -4.37 16.67 5.66
CA ALA A 259 -4.03 16.32 7.04
C ALA A 259 -4.96 15.20 7.51
N LEU A 260 -4.40 14.18 8.12
CA LEU A 260 -5.09 13.06 8.76
C LEU A 260 -4.59 12.92 10.19
N ASP A 261 -5.30 12.12 11.01
CA ASP A 261 -4.90 11.86 12.39
C ASP A 261 -3.49 11.24 12.50
N GLU A 262 -3.05 10.51 11.48
CA GLU A 262 -1.76 9.81 11.42
C GLU A 262 -0.67 10.60 10.65
N GLY A 263 -0.93 11.84 10.20
CA GLY A 263 0.03 12.67 9.48
C GLY A 263 -0.53 13.35 8.23
N GLN A 264 0.37 13.85 7.37
CA GLN A 264 0.00 14.50 6.11
C GLN A 264 0.23 13.57 4.93
N VAL A 265 -0.76 13.50 4.02
CA VAL A 265 -0.69 12.75 2.77
C VAL A 265 -0.64 13.72 1.59
N ASN A 266 0.34 13.56 0.70
CA ASN A 266 0.40 14.29 -0.55
C ASN A 266 -0.49 13.59 -1.59
N ILE A 267 -1.26 14.37 -2.36
CA ILE A 267 -2.09 13.87 -3.44
C ILE A 267 -1.69 14.61 -4.72
N ARG A 268 -1.26 13.86 -5.75
CA ARG A 268 -1.05 14.40 -7.10
C ARG A 268 -2.35 14.30 -7.87
N VAL A 269 -2.65 15.33 -8.63
CA VAL A 269 -3.87 15.44 -9.42
C VAL A 269 -3.49 15.61 -10.87
N SER A 270 -4.11 14.82 -11.74
CA SER A 270 -4.07 15.02 -13.19
C SER A 270 -5.51 15.13 -13.70
N VAL A 271 -5.82 16.22 -14.39
CA VAL A 271 -7.13 16.47 -15.00
C VAL A 271 -6.97 16.46 -16.51
N LEU A 272 -7.78 15.66 -17.19
CA LEU A 272 -7.72 15.48 -18.63
C LEU A 272 -9.11 15.71 -19.26
N PRO A 273 -9.25 16.58 -20.28
CA PRO A 273 -10.49 16.71 -21.04
C PRO A 273 -10.88 15.40 -21.75
N THR A 274 -12.14 15.00 -21.62
CA THR A 274 -12.71 13.85 -22.32
C THR A 274 -14.01 14.25 -23.02
N VAL A 275 -14.57 13.35 -23.83
CA VAL A 275 -15.82 13.61 -24.59
C VAL A 275 -17.01 13.97 -23.68
N PHE A 276 -17.05 13.40 -22.47
CA PHE A 276 -18.19 13.59 -21.55
C PHE A 276 -17.90 14.53 -20.38
N GLY A 277 -16.77 15.21 -20.38
CA GLY A 277 -16.30 16.13 -19.35
C GLY A 277 -14.84 15.86 -18.97
N GLU A 278 -14.33 16.52 -17.96
CA GLU A 278 -12.95 16.36 -17.52
C GLU A 278 -12.82 15.11 -16.63
N LYS A 279 -11.93 14.18 -16.97
CA LYS A 279 -11.53 13.08 -16.09
C LYS A 279 -10.48 13.58 -15.10
N ALA A 280 -10.61 13.23 -13.83
CA ALA A 280 -9.57 13.46 -12.84
C ALA A 280 -9.00 12.14 -12.30
N VAL A 281 -7.68 12.11 -12.09
CA VAL A 281 -6.98 11.03 -11.40
C VAL A 281 -6.24 11.65 -10.23
N LEU A 282 -6.53 11.16 -9.02
CA LEU A 282 -5.88 11.57 -7.79
C LEU A 282 -4.97 10.42 -7.34
N ARG A 283 -3.66 10.60 -7.47
CA ARG A 283 -2.67 9.64 -6.98
C ARG A 283 -2.31 9.93 -5.54
N ILE A 284 -2.55 8.96 -4.67
CA ILE A 284 -2.29 9.06 -3.25
C ILE A 284 -0.82 8.70 -3.02
N MET A 285 -0.04 9.72 -2.65
CA MET A 285 1.33 9.55 -2.24
C MET A 285 1.34 9.25 -0.74
N ALA A 286 0.79 8.09 -0.36
CA ALA A 286 0.81 7.67 1.03
C ALA A 286 2.27 7.57 1.46
N GLY A 287 2.64 8.32 2.47
CA GLY A 287 3.95 8.16 3.09
C GLY A 287 4.13 6.68 3.40
N THR A 288 5.23 6.14 2.99
CA THR A 288 5.55 4.71 3.00
C THR A 288 5.70 4.17 4.43
N ALA A 289 4.63 4.24 5.23
CA ALA A 289 4.61 3.67 6.58
C ALA A 289 4.96 2.17 6.61
N HIS A 290 4.84 1.48 5.47
CA HIS A 290 5.26 0.07 5.33
C HIS A 290 6.67 -0.12 4.73
N MET A 291 7.36 0.98 4.32
CA MET A 291 8.71 0.87 3.76
C MET A 291 9.82 0.86 4.81
N ASP A 292 9.53 1.33 6.01
CA ASP A 292 10.59 1.61 6.98
C ASP A 292 11.22 0.35 7.60
N HIS A 293 10.72 -0.86 7.32
CA HIS A 293 11.20 -2.10 7.94
C HIS A 293 11.08 -3.34 7.06
N ALA A 294 11.09 -3.22 5.73
CA ALA A 294 11.20 -4.43 4.90
C ALA A 294 12.62 -4.97 4.98
N ASP A 295 12.79 -6.09 5.68
CA ASP A 295 14.04 -6.81 5.69
C ASP A 295 14.51 -7.06 4.25
N HIS A 296 15.81 -6.94 4.01
CA HIS A 296 16.43 -7.25 2.72
C HIS A 296 15.85 -6.47 1.52
N PHE A 297 15.36 -5.22 1.74
CA PHE A 297 14.75 -4.37 0.69
C PHE A 297 13.53 -5.02 -0.01
N GLY A 298 12.82 -5.92 0.69
CA GLY A 298 11.71 -6.68 0.15
C GLY A 298 12.13 -7.84 -0.78
N MET A 299 13.41 -8.17 -0.83
CA MET A 299 13.94 -9.34 -1.53
C MET A 299 13.86 -10.57 -0.63
N ASP A 300 13.71 -11.75 -1.23
CA ASP A 300 13.95 -13.02 -0.54
C ASP A 300 15.44 -13.17 -0.19
N ASP A 301 15.77 -14.03 0.76
CA ASP A 301 17.15 -14.23 1.24
C ASP A 301 18.12 -14.58 0.10
N TYR A 302 17.65 -15.33 -0.87
CA TYR A 302 18.44 -15.73 -2.02
C TYR A 302 18.79 -14.55 -2.93
N SER A 303 17.80 -13.77 -3.32
CA SER A 303 17.99 -12.57 -4.15
C SER A 303 18.82 -11.51 -3.42
N TYR A 304 18.59 -11.35 -2.12
CA TYR A 304 19.36 -10.45 -1.27
C TYR A 304 20.84 -10.86 -1.20
N ALA A 305 21.14 -12.15 -1.03
CA ALA A 305 22.52 -12.63 -0.96
C ALA A 305 23.30 -12.35 -2.27
N GLN A 306 22.61 -12.25 -3.40
CA GLN A 306 23.21 -11.88 -4.67
C GLN A 306 23.31 -10.36 -4.86
N PHE A 307 22.36 -9.60 -4.34
CA PHE A 307 22.28 -8.15 -4.51
C PHE A 307 23.20 -7.40 -3.52
N ALA A 308 23.22 -7.80 -2.25
CA ALA A 308 23.94 -7.07 -1.20
C ALA A 308 25.45 -6.86 -1.48
N PRO A 309 26.20 -7.80 -2.09
CA PRO A 309 27.59 -7.59 -2.46
C PRO A 309 27.77 -6.45 -3.47
N LEU A 310 26.80 -6.22 -4.36
CA LEU A 310 26.86 -5.16 -5.38
C LEU A 310 26.87 -3.76 -4.76
N LEU A 311 26.21 -3.59 -3.61
CA LEU A 311 26.18 -2.33 -2.85
C LEU A 311 27.52 -2.00 -2.17
N ASN A 312 28.48 -2.91 -2.19
CA ASN A 312 29.84 -2.71 -1.67
C ASN A 312 30.87 -2.43 -2.77
N CYS A 313 30.44 -2.42 -4.05
CA CYS A 313 31.31 -1.99 -5.13
C CYS A 313 31.70 -0.52 -4.93
N PRO A 314 32.96 -0.14 -5.14
CA PRO A 314 33.41 1.24 -4.94
C PRO A 314 32.79 2.22 -5.96
N ASN A 315 32.49 1.72 -7.16
CA ASN A 315 31.88 2.48 -8.23
C ASN A 315 31.20 1.54 -9.22
N GLY A 316 30.36 2.08 -10.06
CA GLY A 316 29.60 1.34 -11.07
C GLY A 316 28.14 1.72 -11.08
N ILE A 317 27.35 1.08 -11.92
CA ILE A 317 25.90 1.32 -12.00
C ILE A 317 25.15 0.07 -11.58
N ILE A 318 24.13 0.26 -10.73
CA ILE A 318 23.10 -0.74 -10.47
C ILE A 318 21.79 -0.19 -11.03
N TYR A 319 21.18 -0.93 -11.96
CA TYR A 319 19.85 -0.63 -12.46
C TYR A 319 18.80 -1.55 -11.85
N ILE A 320 17.70 -0.96 -11.39
CA ILE A 320 16.47 -1.71 -11.07
C ILE A 320 15.49 -1.51 -12.22
N THR A 321 15.08 -2.60 -12.86
CA THR A 321 14.22 -2.55 -14.03
C THR A 321 12.86 -3.19 -13.80
N GLY A 322 11.90 -2.80 -14.62
CA GLY A 322 10.53 -3.32 -14.60
C GLY A 322 9.51 -2.27 -15.05
N PRO A 323 8.25 -2.66 -15.27
CA PRO A 323 7.18 -1.74 -15.66
C PRO A 323 6.84 -0.73 -14.57
N THR A 324 6.00 0.22 -14.92
CA THR A 324 5.43 1.17 -13.95
C THR A 324 4.63 0.40 -12.88
N GLY A 325 4.86 0.74 -11.61
CA GLY A 325 4.19 0.08 -10.50
C GLY A 325 4.84 -1.23 -10.03
N SER A 326 6.00 -1.62 -10.54
CA SER A 326 6.74 -2.80 -10.06
C SER A 326 7.50 -2.58 -8.75
N GLY A 327 7.46 -1.37 -8.17
CA GLY A 327 8.07 -1.09 -6.86
C GLY A 327 9.53 -0.62 -6.91
N LYS A 328 10.09 -0.29 -8.08
CA LYS A 328 11.49 0.12 -8.26
C LYS A 328 11.92 1.27 -7.34
N SER A 329 11.15 2.37 -7.35
CA SER A 329 11.45 3.54 -6.49
C SER A 329 11.44 3.16 -5.01
N THR A 330 10.51 2.31 -4.59
CA THR A 330 10.43 1.80 -3.22
C THR A 330 11.70 1.08 -2.81
N THR A 331 12.17 0.15 -3.65
CA THR A 331 13.41 -0.60 -3.41
C THR A 331 14.62 0.34 -3.41
N LEU A 332 14.70 1.29 -4.36
CA LEU A 332 15.79 2.29 -4.36
C LEU A 332 15.79 3.14 -3.10
N TYR A 333 14.64 3.59 -2.62
CA TYR A 333 14.57 4.36 -1.37
C TYR A 333 15.03 3.56 -0.15
N MET A 334 14.66 2.27 -0.05
CA MET A 334 15.17 1.39 1.02
C MET A 334 16.69 1.20 0.93
N VAL A 335 17.22 1.05 -0.29
CA VAL A 335 18.67 0.97 -0.52
C VAL A 335 19.36 2.28 -0.15
N LEU A 336 18.82 3.44 -0.54
CA LEU A 336 19.36 4.75 -0.16
C LEU A 336 19.32 4.98 1.34
N ASP A 337 18.23 4.63 2.01
CA ASP A 337 18.12 4.73 3.46
C ASP A 337 19.18 3.87 4.16
N TYR A 338 19.33 2.62 3.74
CA TYR A 338 20.40 1.73 4.23
C TYR A 338 21.80 2.32 4.02
N LEU A 339 22.08 2.85 2.82
CA LEU A 339 23.38 3.44 2.48
C LEU A 339 23.62 4.75 3.22
N SER A 340 22.58 5.52 3.55
CA SER A 340 22.67 6.77 4.32
C SER A 340 23.16 6.58 5.75
N GLY A 341 23.08 5.35 6.25
CA GLY A 341 23.70 4.96 7.52
C GLY A 341 25.24 4.89 7.48
N ARG A 342 25.83 4.89 6.28
CA ARG A 342 27.30 4.92 6.08
C ARG A 342 27.81 6.36 6.07
N GLN A 343 29.14 6.53 6.15
CA GLN A 343 29.80 7.85 6.02
C GLN A 343 30.03 8.19 4.54
N VAL A 344 28.95 8.43 3.81
CA VAL A 344 28.96 8.70 2.37
C VAL A 344 28.07 9.89 2.01
N ASN A 345 28.44 10.65 0.99
CA ASN A 345 27.64 11.74 0.42
C ASN A 345 26.70 11.18 -0.65
N ILE A 346 25.40 11.19 -0.37
CA ILE A 346 24.37 10.70 -1.29
C ILE A 346 23.59 11.87 -1.88
N SER A 347 23.50 11.91 -3.20
CA SER A 347 22.72 12.91 -3.92
C SER A 347 21.81 12.26 -4.95
N THR A 348 20.59 12.82 -5.12
CA THR A 348 19.62 12.30 -6.08
C THR A 348 19.13 13.36 -7.05
N ILE A 349 18.65 12.91 -8.21
CA ILE A 349 17.86 13.69 -9.16
C ILE A 349 16.63 12.88 -9.55
N GLU A 350 15.42 13.43 -9.33
CA GLU A 350 14.15 12.70 -9.34
C GLU A 350 13.03 13.49 -10.02
N ASP A 351 12.01 12.79 -10.55
CA ASP A 351 10.81 13.37 -11.17
C ASP A 351 9.52 12.66 -10.74
N PRO A 352 8.90 13.09 -9.64
CA PRO A 352 9.43 13.94 -8.57
C PRO A 352 10.09 13.16 -7.44
N VAL A 353 10.51 13.89 -6.39
CA VAL A 353 10.86 13.29 -5.09
C VAL A 353 9.60 12.72 -4.44
N GLU A 354 9.56 11.41 -4.22
CA GLU A 354 8.40 10.71 -3.66
C GLU A 354 8.33 10.82 -2.12
N LYS A 355 9.49 10.74 -1.45
CA LYS A 355 9.65 10.80 0.01
C LYS A 355 10.96 11.50 0.35
N ASN A 356 10.96 12.31 1.41
CA ASN A 356 12.19 12.88 1.93
C ASN A 356 12.97 11.84 2.73
N LEU A 357 14.22 11.62 2.37
CA LEU A 357 15.14 10.73 3.08
C LEU A 357 16.12 11.55 3.93
N PRO A 358 16.31 11.19 5.22
CA PRO A 358 17.31 11.85 6.05
C PRO A 358 18.72 11.55 5.51
N ARG A 359 19.61 12.55 5.56
CA ARG A 359 21.01 12.47 5.09
C ARG A 359 21.19 12.22 3.59
N VAL A 360 20.15 12.44 2.78
CA VAL A 360 20.19 12.35 1.32
C VAL A 360 19.85 13.72 0.74
N ASN A 361 20.70 14.23 -0.15
CA ASN A 361 20.46 15.47 -0.85
C ASN A 361 19.61 15.21 -2.10
N GLN A 362 18.30 15.45 -2.00
CA GLN A 362 17.34 15.13 -3.07
C GLN A 362 17.05 16.38 -3.90
N THR A 363 17.27 16.27 -5.22
CA THR A 363 16.97 17.30 -6.21
C THR A 363 15.80 16.86 -7.07
N GLN A 364 14.81 17.72 -7.23
CA GLN A 364 13.67 17.48 -8.12
C GLN A 364 13.88 18.19 -9.46
N VAL A 365 13.65 17.50 -10.58
CA VAL A 365 13.64 18.10 -11.91
C VAL A 365 12.64 19.24 -12.00
N ASN A 366 12.98 20.27 -12.75
CA ASN A 366 12.11 21.42 -13.04
C ASN A 366 12.30 21.83 -14.51
N PRO A 367 11.55 21.22 -15.45
CA PRO A 367 11.69 21.49 -16.87
C PRO A 367 11.46 22.97 -17.23
N THR A 368 10.57 23.66 -16.51
CA THR A 368 10.28 25.08 -16.76
C THR A 368 11.48 25.99 -16.43
N ALA A 369 12.29 25.59 -15.45
CA ALA A 369 13.55 26.25 -15.11
C ALA A 369 14.76 25.72 -15.88
N GLY A 370 14.57 24.72 -16.76
CA GLY A 370 15.64 24.08 -17.53
C GLY A 370 16.44 23.03 -16.72
N LEU A 371 15.98 22.64 -15.52
CA LEU A 371 16.60 21.60 -14.70
C LEU A 371 16.07 20.24 -15.12
N THR A 372 16.75 19.60 -16.07
CA THR A 372 16.47 18.24 -16.55
C THR A 372 17.33 17.20 -15.80
N PHE A 373 17.07 15.89 -16.04
CA PHE A 373 17.90 14.81 -15.46
C PHE A 373 19.38 14.97 -15.82
N ASP A 374 19.71 15.19 -17.09
CA ASP A 374 21.11 15.34 -17.55
C ASP A 374 21.79 16.60 -16.96
N VAL A 375 21.11 17.74 -16.99
CA VAL A 375 21.62 18.99 -16.40
C VAL A 375 21.88 18.84 -14.89
N GLY A 376 20.92 18.24 -14.17
CA GLY A 376 21.03 17.98 -12.75
C GLY A 376 22.17 16.99 -12.44
N LEU A 377 22.25 15.88 -13.16
CA LEU A 377 23.28 14.87 -12.96
C LEU A 377 24.68 15.42 -13.19
N ARG A 378 24.89 16.22 -14.26
CA ARG A 378 26.16 16.93 -14.48
C ARG A 378 26.52 17.90 -13.35
N ALA A 379 25.53 18.52 -12.74
CA ALA A 379 25.76 19.39 -11.59
C ALA A 379 26.13 18.59 -10.34
N LEU A 380 25.43 17.48 -10.08
CA LEU A 380 25.69 16.59 -8.95
C LEU A 380 27.11 16.03 -8.96
N MET A 381 27.67 15.67 -10.12
CA MET A 381 29.06 15.20 -10.23
C MET A 381 30.11 16.22 -9.76
N ARG A 382 29.74 17.48 -9.53
CA ARG A 382 30.61 18.54 -8.98
C ARG A 382 30.32 18.84 -7.50
N GLN A 383 29.43 18.06 -6.86
CA GLN A 383 29.04 18.20 -5.46
C GLN A 383 29.72 17.19 -4.54
N ASP A 384 30.83 16.59 -5.01
CA ASP A 384 31.60 15.55 -4.29
C ASP A 384 30.72 14.38 -3.78
N PRO A 385 29.86 13.77 -4.65
CA PRO A 385 29.03 12.66 -4.25
C PRO A 385 29.81 11.35 -4.28
N ASP A 386 29.57 10.47 -3.30
CA ASP A 386 30.01 9.07 -3.37
C ASP A 386 28.95 8.22 -4.12
N ILE A 387 27.67 8.54 -3.88
CA ILE A 387 26.54 7.80 -4.45
C ILE A 387 25.59 8.81 -5.11
N ILE A 388 25.21 8.51 -6.34
CA ILE A 388 24.24 9.28 -7.11
C ILE A 388 23.06 8.41 -7.45
N MET A 389 21.83 8.83 -7.14
CA MET A 389 20.62 8.17 -7.63
C MET A 389 19.96 9.03 -8.70
N VAL A 390 19.74 8.42 -9.87
CA VAL A 390 18.96 8.99 -10.97
C VAL A 390 17.61 8.28 -10.99
N GLY A 391 16.53 9.00 -10.71
CA GLY A 391 15.20 8.42 -10.53
C GLY A 391 14.80 7.49 -11.67
N GLU A 392 15.13 7.87 -12.90
CA GLU A 392 14.96 7.02 -14.08
C GLU A 392 15.90 7.43 -15.21
N THR A 393 16.25 6.46 -16.05
CA THR A 393 17.03 6.67 -17.29
C THR A 393 16.10 6.40 -18.48
N ARG A 394 15.68 7.49 -19.17
CA ARG A 394 14.74 7.41 -20.30
C ARG A 394 15.41 7.63 -21.67
N ASP A 395 16.50 8.35 -21.69
CA ASP A 395 17.17 8.83 -22.90
C ASP A 395 18.69 8.60 -22.87
N GLY A 396 19.31 8.73 -24.05
CA GLY A 396 20.74 8.47 -24.23
C GLY A 396 21.65 9.51 -23.54
N GLU A 397 21.17 10.76 -23.32
CA GLU A 397 21.97 11.79 -22.65
C GLU A 397 22.11 11.46 -21.16
N THR A 398 21.00 11.13 -20.51
CA THR A 398 20.97 10.69 -19.10
C THR A 398 21.76 9.38 -18.93
N ALA A 399 21.56 8.39 -19.84
CA ALA A 399 22.30 7.13 -19.81
C ALA A 399 23.82 7.35 -19.95
N GLY A 400 24.24 8.11 -20.94
CA GLY A 400 25.65 8.40 -21.19
C GLY A 400 26.32 9.18 -20.06
N THR A 401 25.59 10.10 -19.40
CA THR A 401 26.11 10.85 -18.25
C THR A 401 26.20 9.97 -16.99
N SER A 402 25.22 9.07 -16.78
CA SER A 402 25.26 8.07 -15.69
C SER A 402 26.44 7.12 -15.83
N VAL A 403 26.69 6.64 -17.05
CA VAL A 403 27.85 5.78 -17.36
C VAL A 403 29.18 6.50 -17.11
N ARG A 404 29.30 7.76 -17.52
CA ARG A 404 30.50 8.56 -17.23
C ARG A 404 30.71 8.76 -15.73
N ALA A 405 29.64 9.04 -14.97
CA ALA A 405 29.72 9.16 -13.51
C ALA A 405 30.25 7.87 -12.87
N ALA A 406 29.75 6.71 -13.29
CA ALA A 406 30.19 5.42 -12.79
C ALA A 406 31.66 5.11 -13.10
N ILE A 407 32.10 5.36 -14.34
CA ILE A 407 33.48 5.13 -14.75
C ILE A 407 34.46 6.09 -14.03
N THR A 408 34.01 7.29 -13.69
CA THR A 408 34.82 8.28 -12.96
C THR A 408 34.83 8.10 -11.45
N GLY A 409 34.27 7.02 -10.92
CA GLY A 409 34.45 6.63 -9.54
C GLY A 409 33.22 6.70 -8.64
N HIS A 410 32.04 7.01 -9.19
CA HIS A 410 30.79 7.13 -8.40
C HIS A 410 30.00 5.82 -8.45
N MET A 411 29.32 5.46 -7.35
CA MET A 411 28.25 4.47 -7.38
C MET A 411 26.97 5.15 -7.87
N VAL A 412 26.41 4.66 -8.98
CA VAL A 412 25.17 5.17 -9.57
C VAL A 412 24.04 4.16 -9.37
N LEU A 413 22.90 4.62 -8.89
CA LEU A 413 21.67 3.84 -8.78
C LEU A 413 20.63 4.44 -9.73
N SER A 414 19.97 3.64 -10.56
CA SER A 414 18.93 4.18 -11.44
C SER A 414 17.88 3.13 -11.80
N THR A 415 16.84 3.56 -12.53
CA THR A 415 15.81 2.65 -13.03
C THR A 415 15.72 2.64 -14.54
N LEU A 416 15.31 1.48 -15.06
CA LEU A 416 14.98 1.26 -16.47
C LEU A 416 13.58 0.65 -16.60
N HIS A 417 13.09 0.58 -17.84
CA HIS A 417 11.83 -0.07 -18.18
C HIS A 417 12.08 -1.21 -19.16
N THR A 418 12.60 -2.34 -18.65
CA THR A 418 12.76 -3.59 -19.40
C THR A 418 12.07 -4.73 -18.68
N ASN A 419 11.83 -5.83 -19.37
CA ASN A 419 11.06 -6.95 -18.85
C ASN A 419 11.88 -7.88 -17.96
N ASP A 420 13.17 -8.03 -18.22
CA ASP A 420 14.12 -8.84 -17.47
C ASP A 420 15.43 -8.06 -17.24
N ALA A 421 16.34 -8.64 -16.46
CA ALA A 421 17.59 -7.99 -16.10
C ALA A 421 18.53 -7.87 -17.32
N VAL A 422 18.68 -8.94 -18.10
CA VAL A 422 19.63 -9.01 -19.22
C VAL A 422 19.25 -8.05 -20.36
N SER A 423 17.96 -7.92 -20.67
CA SER A 423 17.45 -6.99 -21.70
C SER A 423 17.76 -5.52 -21.39
N SER A 424 18.14 -5.20 -20.15
CA SER A 424 18.61 -3.85 -19.81
C SER A 424 19.90 -3.47 -20.52
N ILE A 425 20.75 -4.43 -20.86
CA ILE A 425 21.99 -4.24 -21.61
C ILE A 425 21.66 -3.73 -23.01
N VAL A 426 20.80 -4.45 -23.72
CA VAL A 426 20.34 -4.09 -25.08
C VAL A 426 19.65 -2.73 -25.06
N ARG A 427 18.84 -2.46 -24.03
CA ARG A 427 18.14 -1.18 -23.90
C ARG A 427 19.10 0.01 -23.79
N LEU A 428 20.22 -0.13 -23.09
CA LEU A 428 21.24 0.92 -22.98
C LEU A 428 21.98 1.12 -24.31
N GLU A 429 22.24 0.05 -25.04
CA GLU A 429 22.81 0.13 -26.39
C GLU A 429 21.86 0.82 -27.37
N ASP A 430 20.55 0.50 -27.33
CA ASP A 430 19.52 1.16 -28.13
C ASP A 430 19.39 2.67 -27.81
N MET A 431 19.70 3.08 -26.57
CA MET A 431 19.79 4.48 -26.17
C MET A 431 21.07 5.17 -26.71
N GLY A 432 21.94 4.46 -27.40
CA GLY A 432 23.17 4.98 -28.01
C GLY A 432 24.38 4.98 -27.07
N VAL A 433 24.35 4.22 -25.98
CA VAL A 433 25.52 4.01 -25.13
C VAL A 433 26.39 2.96 -25.76
N GLU A 434 27.66 3.27 -25.98
CA GLU A 434 28.60 2.34 -26.61
C GLU A 434 28.81 1.08 -25.76
N THR A 435 28.79 -0.09 -26.39
CA THR A 435 28.82 -1.42 -25.75
C THR A 435 29.97 -1.56 -24.74
N TYR A 436 31.18 -1.06 -25.05
CA TYR A 436 32.30 -1.15 -24.12
C TYR A 436 32.09 -0.29 -22.85
N LEU A 437 31.33 0.81 -22.94
CA LEU A 437 30.98 1.64 -21.82
C LEU A 437 29.94 0.94 -20.95
N VAL A 438 28.91 0.33 -21.57
CA VAL A 438 27.89 -0.50 -20.87
C VAL A 438 28.59 -1.60 -20.08
N ALA A 439 29.46 -2.39 -20.74
CA ALA A 439 30.19 -3.51 -20.13
C ALA A 439 31.05 -3.11 -18.92
N ASN A 440 31.69 -1.93 -18.97
CA ASN A 440 32.62 -1.50 -17.93
C ASN A 440 31.95 -0.65 -16.80
N SER A 441 30.77 -0.13 -17.02
CA SER A 441 30.06 0.68 -16.02
C SER A 441 29.08 -0.10 -15.16
N ILE A 442 28.41 -1.12 -15.69
CA ILE A 442 27.38 -1.85 -14.98
C ILE A 442 28.02 -2.88 -14.04
N VAL A 443 27.57 -2.89 -12.79
CA VAL A 443 27.95 -3.90 -11.78
C VAL A 443 26.79 -4.82 -11.43
N GLY A 444 25.54 -4.36 -11.62
CA GLY A 444 24.36 -5.18 -11.35
C GLY A 444 23.10 -4.71 -12.07
N LEU A 445 22.28 -5.67 -12.42
CA LEU A 445 20.96 -5.46 -13.01
C LEU A 445 19.95 -6.27 -12.23
N VAL A 446 18.83 -5.63 -11.84
CA VAL A 446 17.79 -6.25 -11.03
C VAL A 446 16.45 -6.04 -11.71
N ALA A 447 15.86 -7.10 -12.25
CA ALA A 447 14.49 -7.01 -12.69
C ALA A 447 13.53 -7.27 -11.50
N GLN A 448 12.46 -6.49 -11.44
CA GLN A 448 11.51 -6.52 -10.33
C GLN A 448 10.06 -6.48 -10.82
N ARG A 449 9.22 -7.32 -10.19
CA ARG A 449 7.77 -7.33 -10.35
C ARG A 449 7.09 -7.38 -8.99
N LEU A 450 5.83 -6.98 -8.95
CA LEU A 450 4.97 -7.15 -7.78
C LEU A 450 3.87 -8.16 -8.08
N MET A 451 3.69 -9.12 -7.20
CA MET A 451 2.59 -10.08 -7.20
C MET A 451 1.69 -9.80 -6.00
N ARG A 452 0.38 -10.01 -6.15
CA ARG A 452 -0.56 -9.89 -5.03
C ARG A 452 -0.40 -11.08 -4.09
N LYS A 453 -0.40 -10.82 -2.79
CA LYS A 453 -0.36 -11.85 -1.76
C LYS A 453 -1.75 -12.46 -1.56
N VAL A 454 -1.83 -13.76 -1.40
CA VAL A 454 -3.04 -14.43 -0.92
C VAL A 454 -3.45 -13.82 0.41
N CYS A 455 -4.72 -13.49 0.54
CA CYS A 455 -5.24 -12.91 1.77
C CYS A 455 -5.00 -13.84 2.96
N PRO A 456 -4.33 -13.41 4.03
CA PRO A 456 -4.03 -14.26 5.18
C PRO A 456 -5.29 -14.72 5.93
N TYR A 457 -6.39 -13.94 5.84
CA TYR A 457 -7.64 -14.20 6.55
C TYR A 457 -8.57 -15.20 5.87
N CYS A 458 -8.50 -15.32 4.54
CA CYS A 458 -9.37 -16.24 3.80
C CYS A 458 -8.62 -17.18 2.85
N GLY A 459 -7.30 -17.23 2.97
CA GLY A 459 -6.47 -18.13 2.18
C GLY A 459 -6.67 -19.60 2.61
N GLN A 460 -7.08 -20.42 1.66
CA GLN A 460 -7.32 -21.86 1.84
C GLN A 460 -6.43 -22.67 0.93
N VAL A 461 -5.98 -23.83 1.39
CA VAL A 461 -5.26 -24.79 0.55
C VAL A 461 -6.26 -25.51 -0.34
N VAL A 462 -6.00 -25.51 -1.64
CA VAL A 462 -6.84 -26.16 -2.67
C VAL A 462 -5.98 -27.02 -3.58
N GLU A 463 -6.57 -28.04 -4.19
CA GLU A 463 -5.88 -28.85 -5.19
C GLU A 463 -5.64 -28.07 -6.47
N THR A 464 -4.49 -28.30 -7.09
CA THR A 464 -4.16 -27.73 -8.40
C THR A 464 -4.95 -28.39 -9.52
N THR A 465 -5.38 -27.57 -10.48
CA THR A 465 -5.97 -28.07 -11.73
C THR A 465 -4.91 -28.72 -12.64
N PRO A 466 -5.29 -29.57 -13.59
CA PRO A 466 -4.32 -30.12 -14.55
C PRO A 466 -3.56 -29.06 -15.35
N GLN A 467 -4.18 -27.93 -15.67
CA GLN A 467 -3.54 -26.83 -16.37
C GLN A 467 -2.48 -26.13 -15.50
N GLU A 468 -2.75 -25.98 -14.22
CA GLU A 468 -1.80 -25.40 -13.27
C GLU A 468 -0.61 -26.32 -13.03
N ARG A 469 -0.83 -27.64 -12.94
CA ARG A 469 0.28 -28.61 -12.85
C ARG A 469 1.18 -28.56 -14.08
N LEU A 470 0.59 -28.42 -15.25
CA LEU A 470 1.38 -28.26 -16.49
C LEU A 470 2.25 -26.98 -16.45
N PHE A 471 1.76 -25.93 -15.82
CA PHE A 471 2.47 -24.64 -15.73
C PHE A 471 3.51 -24.61 -14.59
N LEU A 472 3.17 -25.15 -13.42
CA LEU A 472 3.99 -25.13 -12.21
C LEU A 472 4.93 -26.35 -12.09
N GLY A 473 4.60 -27.46 -12.73
CA GLY A 473 5.23 -28.77 -12.58
C GLY A 473 4.28 -29.80 -11.97
N GLU A 474 4.42 -31.04 -12.38
CA GLU A 474 3.55 -32.16 -11.96
C GLU A 474 3.59 -32.42 -10.43
N ASP A 475 4.67 -32.03 -9.78
CA ASP A 475 4.89 -32.23 -8.34
C ASP A 475 4.07 -31.25 -7.47
N VAL A 476 3.59 -30.13 -8.03
CA VAL A 476 2.81 -29.13 -7.30
C VAL A 476 1.34 -29.55 -7.27
N THR A 477 0.95 -30.30 -6.26
CA THR A 477 -0.42 -30.85 -6.14
C THR A 477 -1.40 -29.93 -5.43
N THR A 478 -0.91 -29.01 -4.59
CA THR A 478 -1.73 -28.07 -3.82
C THR A 478 -1.16 -26.67 -3.90
N ILE A 479 -2.04 -25.67 -3.81
CA ILE A 479 -1.71 -24.25 -3.76
C ILE A 479 -2.62 -23.56 -2.74
N ARG A 480 -2.30 -22.32 -2.39
CA ARG A 480 -3.16 -21.52 -1.53
C ARG A 480 -3.92 -20.48 -2.35
N ARG A 481 -5.24 -20.36 -2.11
CA ARG A 481 -6.13 -19.36 -2.73
C ARG A 481 -6.99 -18.66 -1.71
N GLY A 482 -7.23 -17.36 -1.92
CA GLY A 482 -8.16 -16.61 -1.11
C GLY A 482 -9.60 -16.81 -1.56
N ALA A 483 -10.48 -17.25 -0.65
CA ALA A 483 -11.91 -17.42 -0.92
C ALA A 483 -12.66 -16.08 -1.10
N GLY A 484 -12.05 -14.97 -0.69
CA GLY A 484 -12.67 -13.65 -0.65
C GLY A 484 -13.36 -13.38 0.70
N CYS A 485 -12.94 -12.34 1.39
CA CYS A 485 -13.52 -11.89 2.67
C CYS A 485 -13.58 -10.37 2.73
N PRO A 486 -14.26 -9.78 3.72
CA PRO A 486 -14.32 -8.33 3.89
C PRO A 486 -12.94 -7.66 3.97
N GLN A 487 -11.95 -8.31 4.58
CA GLN A 487 -10.59 -7.76 4.73
C GLN A 487 -9.81 -7.63 3.41
N CYS A 488 -10.15 -8.40 2.42
CA CYS A 488 -9.57 -8.33 1.08
C CYS A 488 -10.56 -7.78 0.04
N HIS A 489 -11.65 -7.15 0.47
CA HIS A 489 -12.72 -6.65 -0.41
C HIS A 489 -13.27 -7.71 -1.35
N HIS A 490 -13.36 -8.96 -0.88
CA HIS A 490 -13.78 -10.15 -1.63
C HIS A 490 -12.89 -10.50 -2.84
N THR A 491 -11.69 -9.92 -2.93
CA THR A 491 -10.75 -10.21 -4.03
C THR A 491 -9.95 -11.50 -3.83
N GLY A 492 -9.86 -12.00 -2.61
CA GLY A 492 -8.97 -13.11 -2.24
C GLY A 492 -7.50 -12.71 -2.03
N TYR A 493 -7.13 -11.43 -2.27
CA TYR A 493 -5.76 -10.92 -2.16
C TYR A 493 -5.68 -9.75 -1.19
N LYS A 494 -4.55 -9.63 -0.49
CA LYS A 494 -4.26 -8.48 0.38
C LYS A 494 -2.76 -8.20 0.44
N GLY A 495 -2.40 -7.00 -0.04
CA GLY A 495 -1.02 -6.57 -0.14
C GLY A 495 -0.27 -7.22 -1.30
N ARG A 496 0.99 -6.84 -1.45
CA ARG A 496 1.86 -7.25 -2.56
C ARG A 496 3.18 -7.80 -2.03
N ILE A 497 3.83 -8.63 -2.82
CA ILE A 497 5.18 -9.15 -2.58
C ILE A 497 6.00 -8.93 -3.85
N ALA A 498 7.25 -8.53 -3.67
CA ALA A 498 8.16 -8.35 -4.80
C ALA A 498 8.84 -9.67 -5.16
N VAL A 499 9.07 -9.85 -6.45
CA VAL A 499 9.94 -10.90 -7.01
C VAL A 499 11.07 -10.24 -7.76
N HIS A 500 12.24 -10.84 -7.67
CA HIS A 500 13.47 -10.29 -8.22
C HIS A 500 14.21 -11.32 -9.07
N GLU A 501 14.85 -10.81 -10.12
CA GLU A 501 15.86 -11.49 -10.93
C GLU A 501 17.13 -10.62 -10.83
N VAL A 502 18.18 -11.15 -10.23
CA VAL A 502 19.42 -10.42 -9.96
C VAL A 502 20.54 -10.95 -10.83
N LEU A 503 21.12 -10.08 -11.66
CA LEU A 503 22.30 -10.35 -12.49
C LEU A 503 23.48 -9.53 -11.99
N ALA A 504 24.53 -10.19 -11.50
CA ALA A 504 25.82 -9.55 -11.25
C ALA A 504 26.67 -9.54 -12.53
N VAL A 505 27.17 -8.38 -12.92
CA VAL A 505 27.98 -8.25 -14.13
C VAL A 505 29.44 -8.54 -13.80
N ASP A 506 29.81 -9.81 -13.88
CA ASP A 506 31.15 -10.29 -13.64
C ASP A 506 32.06 -10.13 -14.90
N HIS A 507 33.29 -10.61 -14.80
CA HIS A 507 34.26 -10.52 -15.87
C HIS A 507 33.85 -11.27 -17.16
N ALA A 508 33.15 -12.40 -17.01
CA ALA A 508 32.72 -13.19 -18.15
C ALA A 508 31.54 -12.52 -18.86
N ILE A 509 30.55 -12.02 -18.10
CA ILE A 509 29.44 -11.28 -18.68
C ILE A 509 29.91 -9.99 -19.34
N ARG A 510 30.88 -9.24 -18.77
CA ARG A 510 31.48 -8.08 -19.44
C ARG A 510 32.06 -8.43 -20.80
N ARG A 511 32.77 -9.57 -20.88
CA ARG A 511 33.30 -10.04 -22.15
C ARG A 511 32.19 -10.40 -23.13
N MET A 512 31.15 -11.11 -22.67
CA MET A 512 30.00 -11.46 -23.50
C MET A 512 29.29 -10.22 -24.05
N ILE A 513 29.13 -9.17 -23.24
CA ILE A 513 28.57 -7.89 -23.68
C ILE A 513 29.44 -7.28 -24.78
N ILE A 514 30.78 -7.20 -24.58
CA ILE A 514 31.72 -6.65 -25.57
C ILE A 514 31.71 -7.46 -26.88
N ASP A 515 31.56 -8.77 -26.79
CA ASP A 515 31.49 -9.69 -27.91
C ASP A 515 30.10 -9.75 -28.57
N HIS A 516 29.14 -8.88 -28.12
CA HIS A 516 27.75 -8.82 -28.60
C HIS A 516 26.98 -10.15 -28.48
N ALA A 517 27.21 -10.90 -27.40
CA ALA A 517 26.46 -12.12 -27.13
C ALA A 517 24.95 -11.81 -26.98
N SER A 518 24.13 -12.75 -27.41
CA SER A 518 22.66 -12.61 -27.30
C SER A 518 22.16 -12.62 -25.85
N VAL A 519 20.95 -12.11 -25.63
CA VAL A 519 20.27 -12.13 -24.32
C VAL A 519 20.18 -13.56 -23.81
N GLU A 520 19.89 -14.52 -24.69
CA GLU A 520 19.78 -15.94 -24.35
C GLU A 520 21.11 -16.53 -23.87
N GLU A 521 22.21 -16.20 -24.53
CA GLU A 521 23.53 -16.67 -24.14
C GLU A 521 23.96 -16.13 -22.77
N ILE A 522 23.76 -14.83 -22.54
CA ILE A 522 24.06 -14.20 -21.24
C ILE A 522 23.17 -14.78 -20.14
N THR A 523 21.88 -14.96 -20.42
CA THR A 523 20.93 -15.57 -19.47
C THR A 523 21.33 -17.00 -19.13
N HIS A 524 21.69 -17.79 -20.15
CA HIS A 524 22.13 -19.16 -19.93
C HIS A 524 23.39 -19.21 -19.06
N TYR A 525 24.39 -18.39 -19.38
CA TYR A 525 25.62 -18.29 -18.57
C TYR A 525 25.29 -17.91 -17.09
N ALA A 526 24.46 -16.88 -16.88
CA ALA A 526 24.11 -16.42 -15.55
C ALA A 526 23.37 -17.50 -14.74
N ARG A 527 22.50 -18.27 -15.37
CA ARG A 527 21.78 -19.39 -14.73
C ARG A 527 22.73 -20.54 -14.35
N GLU A 528 23.65 -20.90 -15.22
CA GLU A 528 24.58 -22.02 -14.95
C GLU A 528 25.64 -21.67 -13.93
N HIS A 529 26.27 -20.49 -14.04
CA HIS A 529 27.47 -20.14 -13.29
C HIS A 529 27.16 -19.27 -12.06
N GLN A 530 26.21 -18.34 -12.15
CA GLN A 530 25.83 -17.47 -11.03
C GLN A 530 24.60 -17.98 -10.29
N LYS A 531 23.96 -19.04 -10.79
CA LYS A 531 22.69 -19.57 -10.27
C LYS A 531 21.56 -18.53 -10.30
N MET A 532 21.60 -17.58 -11.24
CA MET A 532 20.55 -16.58 -11.38
C MET A 532 19.19 -17.25 -11.51
N ARG A 533 18.23 -16.82 -10.70
CA ARG A 533 16.82 -17.21 -10.81
C ARG A 533 16.10 -16.18 -11.68
N THR A 534 15.33 -16.65 -12.64
CA THR A 534 14.45 -15.78 -13.42
C THR A 534 13.27 -15.30 -12.58
N LEU A 535 12.60 -14.23 -13.02
CA LEU A 535 11.37 -13.76 -12.37
C LEU A 535 10.32 -14.87 -12.22
N LYS A 536 10.20 -15.74 -13.26
CA LYS A 536 9.28 -16.87 -13.22
C LYS A 536 9.65 -17.88 -12.12
N GLU A 537 10.92 -18.26 -12.04
CA GLU A 537 11.41 -19.21 -11.02
C GLU A 537 11.24 -18.64 -9.60
N SER A 538 11.59 -17.36 -9.40
CA SER A 538 11.39 -16.67 -8.12
C SER A 538 9.90 -16.58 -7.74
N GLY A 539 9.03 -16.27 -8.70
CA GLY A 539 7.59 -16.22 -8.48
C GLY A 539 6.97 -17.60 -8.23
N GLN A 540 7.49 -18.67 -8.86
CA GLN A 540 7.02 -20.03 -8.63
C GLN A 540 7.25 -20.49 -7.19
N ILE A 541 8.40 -20.15 -6.61
CA ILE A 541 8.69 -20.45 -5.19
C ILE A 541 7.63 -19.80 -4.29
N LEU A 542 7.23 -18.56 -4.55
CA LEU A 542 6.19 -17.89 -3.76
C LEU A 542 4.81 -18.55 -3.90
N VAL A 543 4.52 -19.17 -5.05
CA VAL A 543 3.29 -19.96 -5.24
C VAL A 543 3.36 -21.26 -4.42
N GLU A 544 4.49 -21.95 -4.42
CA GLU A 544 4.72 -23.19 -3.68
C GLU A 544 4.67 -22.94 -2.15
N GLU A 545 5.17 -21.78 -1.69
CA GLU A 545 5.06 -21.31 -0.30
C GLU A 545 3.63 -20.86 0.07
N GLY A 546 2.71 -20.77 -0.89
CA GLY A 546 1.33 -20.34 -0.66
C GLY A 546 1.18 -18.84 -0.39
N LEU A 547 2.17 -18.03 -0.75
CA LEU A 547 2.16 -16.58 -0.58
C LEU A 547 1.39 -15.87 -1.70
N THR A 548 1.36 -16.46 -2.90
CA THR A 548 0.66 -15.94 -4.09
C THR A 548 0.00 -17.06 -4.86
N THR A 549 -0.51 -16.78 -6.05
CA THR A 549 -1.25 -17.75 -6.86
C THR A 549 -0.65 -17.94 -8.26
N PRO A 550 -0.99 -19.05 -8.95
CA PRO A 550 -0.56 -19.28 -10.33
C PRO A 550 -1.01 -18.17 -11.29
N GLU A 551 -2.18 -17.56 -11.07
CA GLU A 551 -2.69 -16.48 -11.91
C GLU A 551 -1.81 -15.22 -11.83
N GLU A 552 -1.29 -14.91 -10.66
CA GLU A 552 -0.34 -13.79 -10.50
C GLU A 552 1.01 -14.10 -11.15
N LEU A 553 1.48 -15.36 -11.03
CA LEU A 553 2.70 -15.82 -11.69
C LEU A 553 2.57 -15.77 -13.21
N MET A 554 1.43 -16.17 -13.76
CA MET A 554 1.17 -16.11 -15.20
C MET A 554 1.28 -14.68 -15.73
N LYS A 555 0.78 -13.67 -15.01
CA LYS A 555 0.88 -12.28 -15.44
C LYS A 555 2.33 -11.83 -15.67
N ILE A 556 3.23 -12.18 -14.75
CA ILE A 556 4.63 -11.78 -14.85
C ILE A 556 5.46 -12.67 -15.81
N SER A 557 4.90 -13.83 -16.21
CA SER A 557 5.59 -14.76 -17.12
C SER A 557 5.30 -14.48 -18.60
N TYR A 558 4.23 -13.74 -18.90
CA TYR A 558 3.83 -13.39 -20.27
C TYR A 558 4.12 -11.92 -20.62
N GLU A 559 4.56 -11.11 -19.67
CA GLU A 559 5.08 -9.75 -19.90
C GLU A 559 6.57 -9.80 -20.28
#